data_b76b412d460eaad07ca0cbfc44c4daa5
#
_entry.id   b76b412d460eaad07ca0cbfc44c4daa5
#
_cell.length_a   1.000
_cell.length_b   1.000
_cell.length_c   1.000
_cell.angle_alpha   90.00
_cell.angle_beta   90.00
_cell.angle_gamma   90.00
#
_symmetry.space_group_name_H-M   'P 1'
#
loop_
_entity.id
_entity.type
_entity.pdbx_description
1 polymer ?
#
loop_
_entity_poly.entity_id
_entity_poly.type
_entity_poly.pdbx_seq_one_letter_code
_entity_poly.pdbx_strand_id
1 'polypeptide(L)'
;RRAQKKSPFVRTTGLRRTRLDCSTSGPVLEVDHLIASGCLIPMDMLARVGRMREDFFIDFVDVEWCLRARFEGHPVYGVCTARLEHRLGDEPVKFLGREYLTHSPRRHYFHVRNAVLLYREPWVPLNWKLVSASRLVLKMGFHVLVTPPRLQHLARIASGFLHGLLGRTGAAPD
;
A
#
# COMPACT_ATOMS: atom_id res chain seq x y z
N ARG A 1 3.11 2.63 29.98
CA ARG A 1 2.45 3.49 28.97
C ARG A 1 2.50 2.73 27.66
N ARG A 2 1.38 2.14 27.22
CA ARG A 2 1.28 1.54 25.87
C ARG A 2 1.55 2.66 24.87
N ALA A 3 2.58 2.50 24.02
CA ALA A 3 2.83 3.41 22.93
C ALA A 3 1.53 3.54 22.12
N GLN A 4 1.03 4.75 21.99
CA GLN A 4 -0.19 5.04 21.25
C GLN A 4 0.07 4.60 19.78
N LYS A 5 -0.59 3.51 19.38
CA LYS A 5 -0.37 2.92 18.06
C LYS A 5 -0.83 3.96 17.04
N LYS A 6 0.11 4.50 16.27
CA LYS A 6 -0.18 5.55 15.27
C LYS A 6 -1.31 5.09 14.36
N SER A 7 -2.29 5.96 14.12
CA SER A 7 -3.42 5.71 13.23
C SER A 7 -2.95 5.16 11.86
N PRO A 8 -3.61 4.16 11.28
CA PRO A 8 -3.28 3.63 9.95
C PRO A 8 -3.72 4.58 8.82
N PHE A 9 -4.56 5.55 9.13
CA PHE A 9 -5.22 6.42 8.17
C PHE A 9 -4.28 7.47 7.60
N VAL A 10 -4.32 7.63 6.28
CA VAL A 10 -3.44 8.55 5.56
C VAL A 10 -4.21 9.35 4.53
N ARG A 11 -3.78 10.60 4.33
CA ARG A 11 -4.26 11.48 3.28
C ARG A 11 -3.09 12.18 2.60
N THR A 12 -3.10 12.22 1.28
CA THR A 12 -2.12 12.93 0.48
C THR A 12 -2.71 14.27 0.04
N THR A 13 -2.06 15.35 0.43
CA THR A 13 -2.44 16.72 0.04
C THR A 13 -1.20 17.39 -0.56
N GLY A 14 -1.32 17.86 -1.80
CA GLY A 14 -0.14 18.30 -2.54
C GLY A 14 0.90 17.18 -2.62
N LEU A 15 2.15 17.48 -2.31
CA LEU A 15 3.26 16.52 -2.29
C LEU A 15 3.55 15.96 -0.88
N ARG A 16 2.60 16.08 0.03
CA ARG A 16 2.75 15.61 1.42
C ARG A 16 1.73 14.52 1.74
N ARG A 17 2.22 13.38 2.24
CA ARG A 17 1.38 12.33 2.84
C ARG A 17 1.36 12.52 4.35
N THR A 18 0.19 12.85 4.88
CA THR A 18 -0.03 13.05 6.31
C THR A 18 -0.74 11.85 6.90
N ARG A 19 -0.30 11.43 8.07
CA ARG A 19 -1.01 10.44 8.87
C ARG A 19 -2.06 11.18 9.70
N LEU A 20 -3.31 10.80 9.56
CA LEU A 20 -4.42 11.41 10.26
C LEU A 20 -4.50 10.90 11.71
N ASP A 21 -4.77 11.79 12.64
CA ASP A 21 -4.89 11.45 14.06
C ASP A 21 -6.37 11.40 14.44
N CYS A 22 -6.80 10.23 14.91
CA CYS A 22 -8.16 10.00 15.36
C CYS A 22 -8.55 10.81 16.61
N SER A 23 -7.57 11.28 17.38
CA SER A 23 -7.85 12.07 18.58
C SER A 23 -8.19 13.53 18.28
N THR A 24 -7.70 14.05 17.16
CA THR A 24 -7.84 15.46 16.77
C THR A 24 -8.77 15.69 15.58
N SER A 25 -8.96 14.68 14.74
CA SER A 25 -9.64 14.84 13.45
C SER A 25 -11.06 14.27 13.41
N GLY A 26 -11.58 13.79 14.55
CA GLY A 26 -12.94 13.27 14.67
C GLY A 26 -13.06 11.75 14.45
N PRO A 27 -14.28 11.20 14.63
CA PRO A 27 -14.50 9.76 14.64
C PRO A 27 -14.49 9.11 13.25
N VAL A 28 -14.71 9.87 12.18
CA VAL A 28 -14.75 9.42 10.80
C VAL A 28 -13.86 10.32 9.95
N LEU A 29 -12.91 9.75 9.23
CA LEU A 29 -11.90 10.48 8.47
C LEU A 29 -11.93 10.06 7.02
N GLU A 30 -12.04 11.00 6.10
CA GLU A 30 -11.81 10.73 4.69
C GLU A 30 -10.32 10.44 4.44
N VAL A 31 -10.02 9.33 3.77
CA VAL A 31 -8.67 8.80 3.58
C VAL A 31 -8.39 8.47 2.12
N ASP A 32 -7.11 8.33 1.76
CA ASP A 32 -6.76 7.94 0.39
C ASP A 32 -7.13 6.49 0.10
N HIS A 33 -6.85 5.61 1.04
CA HIS A 33 -7.11 4.18 0.94
C HIS A 33 -7.14 3.52 2.31
N LEU A 34 -7.72 2.34 2.36
CA LEU A 34 -7.72 1.42 3.51
C LEU A 34 -7.04 0.12 3.11
N ILE A 35 -6.57 -0.63 4.09
CA ILE A 35 -6.18 -2.03 3.90
C ILE A 35 -7.43 -2.91 3.89
N ALA A 36 -7.40 -4.02 3.17
CA ALA A 36 -8.55 -4.94 3.08
C ALA A 36 -9.00 -5.48 4.44
N SER A 37 -8.07 -5.67 5.39
CA SER A 37 -8.38 -6.15 6.74
C SER A 37 -9.23 -5.14 7.51
N GLY A 38 -10.47 -5.54 7.83
CA GLY A 38 -11.45 -4.69 8.52
C GLY A 38 -12.12 -3.64 7.62
N CYS A 39 -11.99 -3.77 6.30
CA CYS A 39 -12.70 -2.94 5.34
C CYS A 39 -14.11 -3.48 5.11
N LEU A 40 -15.11 -2.59 5.13
CA LEU A 40 -16.49 -2.88 4.75
C LEU A 40 -16.78 -2.17 3.43
N ILE A 41 -17.24 -2.93 2.44
CA ILE A 41 -17.61 -2.40 1.13
C ILE A 41 -19.07 -2.81 0.86
N PRO A 42 -19.98 -1.85 0.66
CA PRO A 42 -21.35 -2.16 0.25
C PRO A 42 -21.36 -2.90 -1.09
N MET A 43 -22.26 -3.88 -1.24
CA MET A 43 -22.34 -4.69 -2.45
C MET A 43 -22.69 -3.87 -3.71
N ASP A 44 -23.48 -2.83 -3.57
CA ASP A 44 -23.79 -1.89 -4.66
C ASP A 44 -22.54 -1.08 -5.08
N MET A 45 -21.62 -0.79 -4.17
CA MET A 45 -20.33 -0.18 -4.51
C MET A 45 -19.44 -1.11 -5.32
N LEU A 46 -19.42 -2.42 -5.00
CA LEU A 46 -18.73 -3.39 -5.83
C LEU A 46 -19.35 -3.51 -7.23
N ALA A 47 -20.66 -3.33 -7.35
CA ALA A 47 -21.34 -3.33 -8.65
C ALA A 47 -21.02 -2.09 -9.47
N ARG A 48 -20.86 -0.92 -8.84
CA ARG A 48 -20.56 0.37 -9.51
C ARG A 48 -19.10 0.50 -9.86
N VAL A 49 -18.23 0.41 -8.88
CA VAL A 49 -16.77 0.58 -9.00
C VAL A 49 -16.10 -0.64 -9.64
N GLY A 50 -16.77 -1.79 -9.61
CA GLY A 50 -16.23 -3.06 -10.08
C GLY A 50 -15.44 -3.81 -8.99
N ARG A 51 -15.10 -5.05 -9.31
CA ARG A 51 -14.36 -5.93 -8.39
C ARG A 51 -12.92 -5.45 -8.20
N MET A 52 -12.29 -5.95 -7.16
CA MET A 52 -10.85 -5.80 -6.94
C MET A 52 -10.06 -6.50 -8.05
N ARG A 53 -8.89 -5.98 -8.38
CA ARG A 53 -8.01 -6.50 -9.44
C ARG A 53 -7.33 -7.79 -8.99
N GLU A 54 -7.83 -8.93 -9.46
CA GLU A 54 -7.25 -10.25 -9.20
C GLU A 54 -5.87 -10.42 -9.84
N ASP A 55 -5.63 -9.74 -10.96
CA ASP A 55 -4.38 -9.74 -11.71
C ASP A 55 -3.20 -9.09 -10.96
N PHE A 56 -3.47 -8.35 -9.90
CA PHE A 56 -2.43 -7.86 -8.98
C PHE A 56 -1.87 -8.97 -8.07
N PHE A 57 -2.61 -10.04 -7.86
CA PHE A 57 -2.28 -11.19 -7.03
C PHE A 57 -2.13 -10.87 -5.54
N ILE A 58 -1.23 -9.99 -5.14
CA ILE A 58 -1.01 -9.53 -3.76
C ILE A 58 -0.37 -8.14 -3.76
N ASP A 59 -0.60 -7.36 -2.71
CA ASP A 59 -0.19 -5.96 -2.52
C ASP A 59 -0.82 -4.98 -3.52
N PHE A 60 -1.20 -3.82 -3.08
CA PHE A 60 -1.87 -2.75 -3.84
C PHE A 60 -3.29 -3.06 -4.36
N VAL A 61 -3.83 -4.24 -4.16
CA VAL A 61 -5.19 -4.60 -4.58
C VAL A 61 -6.24 -3.69 -3.93
N ASP A 62 -6.10 -3.52 -2.62
CA ASP A 62 -6.95 -2.65 -1.80
C ASP A 62 -6.70 -1.15 -2.07
N VAL A 63 -5.45 -0.78 -2.27
CA VAL A 63 -5.06 0.60 -2.60
C VAL A 63 -5.63 1.01 -3.94
N GLU A 64 -5.50 0.17 -4.96
CA GLU A 64 -6.04 0.39 -6.31
C GLU A 64 -7.55 0.59 -6.25
N TRP A 65 -8.27 -0.34 -5.60
CA TRP A 65 -9.71 -0.27 -5.52
C TRP A 65 -10.20 1.00 -4.81
N CYS A 66 -9.58 1.38 -3.69
CA CYS A 66 -9.91 2.61 -2.97
C CYS A 66 -9.66 3.87 -3.81
N LEU A 67 -8.55 3.93 -4.54
CA LEU A 67 -8.23 5.07 -5.39
C LEU A 67 -9.20 5.16 -6.58
N ARG A 68 -9.58 4.03 -7.17
CA ARG A 68 -10.55 3.96 -8.26
C ARG A 68 -11.95 4.37 -7.79
N ALA A 69 -12.39 3.89 -6.64
CA ALA A 69 -13.64 4.32 -6.03
C ALA A 69 -13.68 5.84 -5.83
N ARG A 70 -12.58 6.42 -5.31
CA ARG A 70 -12.48 7.88 -5.14
C ARG A 70 -12.46 8.64 -6.45
N PHE A 71 -11.83 8.12 -7.47
CA PHE A 71 -11.86 8.72 -8.81
C PHE A 71 -13.29 8.77 -9.39
N GLU A 72 -14.09 7.75 -9.12
CA GLU A 72 -15.50 7.67 -9.52
C GLU A 72 -16.46 8.46 -8.59
N GLY A 73 -15.90 9.24 -7.65
CA GLY A 73 -16.68 10.11 -6.76
C GLY A 73 -17.18 9.42 -5.47
N HIS A 74 -16.68 8.22 -5.17
CA HIS A 74 -17.03 7.47 -3.95
C HIS A 74 -15.94 7.62 -2.90
N PRO A 75 -16.12 8.48 -1.88
CA PRO A 75 -15.10 8.70 -0.86
C PRO A 75 -14.90 7.47 0.02
N VAL A 76 -13.67 7.30 0.50
CA VAL A 76 -13.27 6.22 1.40
C VAL A 76 -13.09 6.78 2.81
N TYR A 77 -13.67 6.13 3.81
CA TYR A 77 -13.68 6.60 5.19
C TYR A 77 -13.01 5.64 6.15
N GLY A 78 -12.09 6.15 6.97
CA GLY A 78 -11.56 5.46 8.13
C GLY A 78 -12.40 5.75 9.37
N VAL A 79 -12.88 4.73 10.06
CA VAL A 79 -13.69 4.84 11.27
C VAL A 79 -12.81 4.64 12.49
N CYS A 80 -12.54 5.70 13.23
CA CYS A 80 -11.59 5.70 14.35
C CYS A 80 -12.08 4.92 15.58
N THR A 81 -13.39 4.75 15.74
CA THR A 81 -14.00 3.99 16.84
C THR A 81 -14.02 2.49 16.58
N ALA A 82 -13.93 2.07 15.30
CA ALA A 82 -13.82 0.66 14.94
C ALA A 82 -12.40 0.14 15.23
N ARG A 83 -12.31 -0.93 16.00
CA ARG A 83 -11.03 -1.56 16.37
C ARG A 83 -10.99 -2.99 15.87
N LEU A 84 -9.92 -3.33 15.16
CA LEU A 84 -9.63 -4.69 14.73
C LEU A 84 -8.25 -5.09 15.26
N GLU A 85 -8.19 -6.19 15.98
CA GLU A 85 -6.90 -6.81 16.31
C GLU A 85 -6.39 -7.58 15.09
N HIS A 86 -5.33 -7.07 14.50
CA HIS A 86 -4.72 -7.66 13.31
C HIS A 86 -3.24 -7.92 13.53
N ARG A 87 -2.80 -9.15 13.26
CA ARG A 87 -1.39 -9.52 13.27
C ARG A 87 -0.86 -9.49 11.85
N LEU A 88 0.18 -8.71 11.63
CA LEU A 88 0.93 -8.74 10.37
C LEU A 88 1.88 -9.94 10.42
N GLY A 89 1.76 -10.84 9.43
CA GLY A 89 2.36 -12.18 9.48
C GLY A 89 3.87 -12.28 9.27
N ASP A 90 4.59 -11.17 9.05
CA ASP A 90 6.03 -11.21 8.77
C ASP A 90 6.85 -10.93 10.04
N GLU A 91 7.93 -11.69 10.23
CA GLU A 91 8.85 -11.46 11.35
C GLU A 91 9.62 -10.14 11.19
N PRO A 92 9.70 -9.31 12.23
CA PRO A 92 10.42 -8.05 12.15
C PRO A 92 11.94 -8.27 12.15
N VAL A 93 12.66 -7.49 11.34
CA VAL A 93 14.13 -7.38 11.42
C VAL A 93 14.52 -6.24 12.34
N LYS A 94 15.46 -6.51 13.26
CA LYS A 94 16.01 -5.48 14.15
C LYS A 94 17.16 -4.75 13.46
N PHE A 95 17.04 -3.42 13.37
CA PHE A 95 18.09 -2.55 12.86
C PHE A 95 18.20 -1.29 13.72
N LEU A 96 19.40 -0.96 14.20
CA LEU A 96 19.66 0.17 15.11
C LEU A 96 18.68 0.22 16.32
N GLY A 97 18.43 -0.92 16.94
CA GLY A 97 17.55 -1.03 18.11
C GLY A 97 16.04 -0.88 17.83
N ARG A 98 15.63 -0.78 16.55
CA ARG A 98 14.23 -0.69 16.13
C ARG A 98 13.82 -1.92 15.32
N GLU A 99 12.57 -2.31 15.46
CA GLU A 99 11.97 -3.39 14.68
C GLU A 99 11.33 -2.83 13.41
N TYR A 100 11.69 -3.43 12.27
CA TYR A 100 11.15 -3.12 10.96
C TYR A 100 10.49 -4.35 10.37
N LEU A 101 9.23 -4.21 9.95
CA LEU A 101 8.54 -5.26 9.21
C LEU A 101 9.22 -5.44 7.87
N THR A 102 9.66 -6.67 7.60
CA THR A 102 10.26 -7.04 6.33
C THR A 102 9.34 -8.00 5.59
N HIS A 103 9.54 -8.08 4.29
CA HIS A 103 8.83 -9.00 3.44
C HIS A 103 9.85 -9.84 2.65
N SER A 104 9.43 -11.01 2.20
CA SER A 104 10.25 -11.86 1.34
C SER A 104 10.63 -11.13 0.04
N PRO A 105 11.77 -11.51 -0.61
CA PRO A 105 12.13 -10.96 -1.92
C PRO A 105 11.02 -11.09 -2.97
N ARG A 106 10.31 -12.23 -2.96
CA ARG A 106 9.15 -12.48 -3.85
C ARG A 106 8.03 -11.46 -3.62
N ARG A 107 7.75 -11.07 -2.37
CA ARG A 107 6.74 -10.06 -2.07
C ARG A 107 7.18 -8.67 -2.51
N HIS A 108 8.47 -8.33 -2.42
CA HIS A 108 8.99 -7.08 -2.97
C HIS A 108 8.82 -6.98 -4.49
N TYR A 109 8.93 -8.09 -5.23
CA TYR A 109 8.60 -8.13 -6.65
C TYR A 109 7.17 -7.65 -6.90
N PHE A 110 6.17 -8.24 -6.24
CA PHE A 110 4.77 -7.84 -6.41
C PHE A 110 4.55 -6.40 -5.99
N HIS A 111 5.12 -5.99 -4.87
CA HIS A 111 4.96 -4.64 -4.35
C HIS A 111 5.46 -3.58 -5.34
N VAL A 112 6.60 -3.80 -5.99
CA VAL A 112 7.16 -2.89 -7.00
C VAL A 112 6.38 -2.98 -8.31
N ARG A 113 6.10 -4.19 -8.81
CA ARG A 113 5.35 -4.40 -10.05
C ARG A 113 3.98 -3.71 -10.00
N ASN A 114 3.24 -3.96 -8.95
CA ASN A 114 1.88 -3.44 -8.82
C ASN A 114 1.86 -1.93 -8.60
N ALA A 115 2.84 -1.38 -7.88
CA ALA A 115 3.00 0.06 -7.77
C ALA A 115 3.23 0.70 -9.15
N VAL A 116 4.14 0.13 -9.97
CA VAL A 116 4.40 0.63 -11.33
C VAL A 116 3.17 0.51 -12.22
N LEU A 117 2.45 -0.62 -12.17
CA LEU A 117 1.17 -0.78 -12.88
C LEU A 117 0.17 0.31 -12.48
N LEU A 118 0.02 0.56 -11.19
CA LEU A 118 -0.89 1.60 -10.68
C LEU A 118 -0.45 3.02 -11.08
N TYR A 119 0.85 3.30 -11.14
CA TYR A 119 1.35 4.60 -11.60
C TYR A 119 1.10 4.86 -13.09
N ARG A 120 0.87 3.83 -13.89
CA ARG A 120 0.51 3.96 -15.30
C ARG A 120 -0.97 4.30 -15.51
N GLU A 121 -1.81 4.07 -14.52
CA GLU A 121 -3.24 4.39 -14.60
C GLU A 121 -3.46 5.91 -14.69
N PRO A 122 -4.11 6.43 -15.74
CA PRO A 122 -4.25 7.88 -15.95
C PRO A 122 -5.14 8.55 -14.88
N TRP A 123 -6.06 7.81 -14.31
CA TRP A 123 -7.00 8.29 -13.31
C TRP A 123 -6.38 8.41 -11.90
N VAL A 124 -5.21 7.85 -11.64
CA VAL A 124 -4.52 8.01 -10.36
C VAL A 124 -3.88 9.40 -10.28
N PRO A 125 -4.15 10.20 -9.24
CA PRO A 125 -3.63 11.56 -9.11
C PRO A 125 -2.11 11.62 -9.13
N LEU A 126 -1.54 12.56 -9.90
CA LEU A 126 -0.08 12.69 -10.06
C LEU A 126 0.64 12.94 -8.75
N ASN A 127 0.08 13.78 -7.87
CA ASN A 127 0.64 14.05 -6.56
C ASN A 127 0.73 12.78 -5.71
N TRP A 128 -0.29 11.92 -5.76
CA TRP A 128 -0.27 10.62 -5.07
C TRP A 128 0.81 9.70 -5.65
N LYS A 129 0.94 9.63 -6.99
CA LYS A 129 1.99 8.85 -7.66
C LYS A 129 3.38 9.26 -7.20
N LEU A 130 3.67 10.57 -7.21
CA LEU A 130 4.99 11.10 -6.84
C LEU A 130 5.32 10.80 -5.37
N VAL A 131 4.38 11.04 -4.46
CA VAL A 131 4.56 10.75 -3.04
C VAL A 131 4.69 9.25 -2.78
N SER A 132 3.90 8.42 -3.44
CA SER A 132 3.97 6.97 -3.31
C SER A 132 5.27 6.42 -3.88
N ALA A 133 5.71 6.89 -5.05
CA ALA A 133 6.95 6.47 -5.70
C ALA A 133 8.19 6.82 -4.87
N SER A 134 8.28 8.04 -4.34
CA SER A 134 9.41 8.43 -3.49
C SER A 134 9.52 7.55 -2.23
N ARG A 135 8.40 7.23 -1.60
CA ARG A 135 8.36 6.33 -0.44
C ARG A 135 8.71 4.89 -0.80
N LEU A 136 8.26 4.42 -1.98
CA LEU A 136 8.60 3.10 -2.50
C LEU A 136 10.11 2.97 -2.71
N VAL A 137 10.73 3.95 -3.37
CA VAL A 137 12.19 3.97 -3.61
C VAL A 137 12.95 3.92 -2.28
N LEU A 138 12.59 4.77 -1.32
CA LEU A 138 13.23 4.78 0.00
C LEU A 138 13.06 3.44 0.74
N LYS A 139 11.85 2.86 0.70
CA LYS A 139 11.56 1.56 1.32
C LYS A 139 12.37 0.44 0.67
N MET A 140 12.37 0.36 -0.67
CA MET A 140 13.10 -0.68 -1.40
C MET A 140 14.62 -0.53 -1.23
N GLY A 141 15.14 0.69 -1.29
CA GLY A 141 16.55 0.98 -1.00
C GLY A 141 16.96 0.49 0.40
N PHE A 142 16.14 0.76 1.41
CA PHE A 142 16.39 0.25 2.76
C PHE A 142 16.48 -1.28 2.79
N HIS A 143 15.54 -1.98 2.16
CA HIS A 143 15.57 -3.45 2.15
C HIS A 143 16.78 -4.03 1.40
N VAL A 144 17.19 -3.43 0.28
CA VAL A 144 18.39 -3.84 -0.45
C VAL A 144 19.66 -3.64 0.39
N LEU A 145 19.73 -2.57 1.16
CA LEU A 145 20.93 -2.26 1.96
C LEU A 145 20.99 -3.02 3.28
N VAL A 146 19.85 -3.27 3.92
CA VAL A 146 19.78 -3.74 5.30
C VAL A 146 19.32 -5.19 5.43
N THR A 147 18.42 -5.67 4.54
CA THR A 147 17.75 -6.95 4.73
C THR A 147 18.42 -8.08 3.92
N PRO A 148 18.97 -9.12 4.54
CA PRO A 148 19.41 -10.32 3.80
C PRO A 148 18.21 -11.13 3.26
N PRO A 149 18.39 -11.80 2.10
CA PRO A 149 19.52 -11.79 1.18
C PRO A 149 19.44 -10.62 0.18
N ARG A 150 20.37 -9.67 0.29
CA ARG A 150 20.36 -8.38 -0.43
C ARG A 150 20.25 -8.51 -1.94
N LEU A 151 21.05 -9.38 -2.56
CA LEU A 151 21.05 -9.58 -4.02
C LEU A 151 19.71 -10.13 -4.54
N GLN A 152 19.07 -11.01 -3.77
CA GLN A 152 17.74 -11.52 -4.15
C GLN A 152 16.67 -10.42 -4.06
N HIS A 153 16.74 -9.57 -3.03
CA HIS A 153 15.85 -8.40 -2.94
C HIS A 153 16.05 -7.48 -4.15
N LEU A 154 17.30 -7.14 -4.49
CA LEU A 154 17.61 -6.30 -5.64
C LEU A 154 17.10 -6.91 -6.96
N ALA A 155 17.39 -8.19 -7.20
CA ALA A 155 16.95 -8.88 -8.41
C ALA A 155 15.42 -8.91 -8.55
N ARG A 156 14.70 -9.23 -7.47
CA ARG A 156 13.23 -9.28 -7.49
C ARG A 156 12.60 -7.90 -7.61
N ILE A 157 13.19 -6.86 -7.02
CA ILE A 157 12.76 -5.46 -7.18
C ILE A 157 12.96 -5.01 -8.64
N ALA A 158 14.12 -5.27 -9.23
CA ALA A 158 14.41 -4.93 -10.62
C ALA A 158 13.48 -5.66 -11.60
N SER A 159 13.26 -6.96 -11.40
CA SER A 159 12.30 -7.75 -12.18
C SER A 159 10.86 -7.22 -12.04
N GLY A 160 10.45 -6.87 -10.82
CA GLY A 160 9.13 -6.28 -10.56
C GLY A 160 8.96 -4.95 -11.28
N PHE A 161 9.96 -4.09 -11.25
CA PHE A 161 9.95 -2.82 -11.96
C PHE A 161 9.82 -3.02 -13.48
N LEU A 162 10.65 -3.87 -14.07
CA LEU A 162 10.61 -4.18 -15.50
C LEU A 162 9.26 -4.77 -15.92
N HIS A 163 8.76 -5.76 -15.17
CA HIS A 163 7.46 -6.38 -15.46
C HIS A 163 6.29 -5.38 -15.31
N GLY A 164 6.36 -4.48 -14.34
CA GLY A 164 5.39 -3.39 -14.22
C GLY A 164 5.40 -2.45 -15.43
N LEU A 165 6.58 -2.09 -15.95
CA LEU A 165 6.71 -1.29 -17.17
C LEU A 165 6.16 -2.03 -18.40
N LEU A 166 6.39 -3.34 -18.50
CA LEU A 166 5.88 -4.18 -19.58
C LEU A 166 4.40 -4.53 -19.44
N GLY A 167 3.72 -4.11 -18.36
CA GLY A 167 2.31 -4.41 -18.13
C GLY A 167 2.01 -5.86 -17.76
N ARG A 168 3.01 -6.63 -17.29
CA ARG A 168 2.81 -8.02 -16.88
C ARG A 168 2.07 -8.09 -15.56
N THR A 169 1.04 -8.92 -15.49
CA THR A 169 0.17 -9.15 -14.33
C THR A 169 0.18 -10.63 -13.90
N GLY A 170 -0.61 -10.98 -12.89
CA GLY A 170 -0.76 -12.36 -12.42
C GLY A 170 0.37 -12.83 -11.49
N ALA A 171 0.59 -14.15 -11.45
CA ALA A 171 1.62 -14.75 -10.61
C ALA A 171 3.04 -14.33 -11.03
N ALA A 172 3.97 -14.31 -10.06
CA ALA A 172 5.37 -14.06 -10.38
C ALA A 172 5.96 -15.26 -11.11
N PRO A 173 6.84 -15.05 -12.10
CA PRO A 173 7.65 -16.13 -12.64
C PRO A 173 8.58 -16.68 -11.54
N ASP A 174 8.90 -17.97 -11.66
CA ASP A 174 9.78 -18.71 -10.73
C ASP A 174 11.21 -18.15 -10.70
#